data_994c5c19ed12386eff2e41d058c8dcae
#
_entry.id   994c5c19ed12386eff2e41d058c8dcae
#
_cell.length_a   1.000
_cell.length_b   1.000
_cell.length_c   1.000
_cell.angle_alpha   90.00
_cell.angle_beta   90.00
_cell.angle_gamma   90.00
#
_symmetry.space_group_name_H-M   'P 1'
#
loop_
_entity.id
_entity.type
_entity.pdbx_description
1 polymer ?
#
loop_
_entity_poly.entity_id
_entity_poly.type
_entity_poly.pdbx_seq_one_letter_code
_entity_poly.pdbx_strand_id
1 'polypeptide(L)'
;MSFEPAKEKIWIGSIDEVPPDGGKAGSLSVEAQYNPGTLEVKQSVPWKKPDAASQGTGANAAPKADKNYMALEFSGAEGREISLELLFDDVESTKPSIVDKVSRLEKLAMVRKPGSDADTDRRPHHCVVVWANVLPRFKCVITSLSTKYTMFKSDGTPLRATCTISLKEAARVDRKKGK
;
A
#
# COMPACT_ATOMS: atom_id res chain seq x y z
N MET A 1 -14.39 -26.99 14.13
CA MET A 1 -14.37 -26.06 12.99
C MET A 1 -13.11 -26.35 12.18
N SER A 2 -13.23 -26.95 10.99
CA SER A 2 -12.05 -27.16 10.14
C SER A 2 -11.71 -25.83 9.45
N PHE A 3 -10.52 -25.33 9.67
CA PHE A 3 -9.99 -24.16 8.97
C PHE A 3 -9.64 -24.61 7.54
N GLU A 4 -10.51 -24.33 6.58
CA GLU A 4 -10.10 -24.43 5.18
C GLU A 4 -9.19 -23.23 4.87
N PRO A 5 -8.00 -23.47 4.29
CA PRO A 5 -7.13 -22.36 3.87
C PRO A 5 -7.86 -21.53 2.80
N ALA A 6 -7.76 -20.21 2.92
CA ALA A 6 -8.35 -19.29 1.96
C ALA A 6 -7.88 -19.62 0.53
N LYS A 7 -8.83 -19.89 -0.37
CA LYS A 7 -8.55 -20.26 -1.76
C LYS A 7 -7.93 -19.11 -2.56
N GLU A 8 -8.18 -17.88 -2.14
CA GLU A 8 -7.66 -16.68 -2.81
C GLU A 8 -6.44 -16.14 -2.08
N LYS A 9 -5.37 -15.98 -2.81
CA LYS A 9 -4.12 -15.41 -2.32
C LYS A 9 -4.12 -13.90 -2.50
N ILE A 10 -3.42 -13.21 -1.60
CA ILE A 10 -3.19 -11.79 -1.75
C ILE A 10 -2.35 -11.53 -3.00
N TRP A 11 -2.76 -10.53 -3.76
CA TRP A 11 -2.12 -10.11 -4.98
C TRP A 11 -1.82 -8.60 -4.91
N ILE A 12 -0.62 -8.21 -5.33
CA ILE A 12 -0.16 -6.83 -5.40
C ILE A 12 0.34 -6.56 -6.81
N GLY A 13 -0.18 -5.53 -7.47
CA GLY A 13 0.24 -5.19 -8.82
C GLY A 13 0.17 -3.71 -9.14
N SER A 14 0.87 -3.31 -10.20
CA SER A 14 0.88 -1.94 -10.69
C SER A 14 -0.43 -1.59 -11.40
N ILE A 15 -1.06 -0.47 -11.03
CA ILE A 15 -2.19 0.10 -11.76
C ILE A 15 -1.70 0.81 -13.04
N ASP A 16 -0.47 1.31 -13.01
CA ASP A 16 0.10 2.06 -14.14
C ASP A 16 0.36 1.18 -15.38
N GLU A 17 0.40 -0.13 -15.20
CA GLU A 17 0.65 -1.13 -16.24
C GLU A 17 -0.57 -2.03 -16.52
N VAL A 18 -1.71 -1.79 -15.87
CA VAL A 18 -2.95 -2.56 -16.11
C VAL A 18 -3.59 -2.09 -17.41
N PRO A 19 -3.93 -2.98 -18.33
CA PRO A 19 -4.73 -2.64 -19.50
C PRO A 19 -6.09 -2.05 -19.09
N PRO A 20 -6.66 -1.12 -19.85
CA PRO A 20 -7.92 -0.46 -19.52
C PRO A 20 -9.12 -1.42 -19.43
N ASP A 21 -9.03 -2.61 -19.99
CA ASP A 21 -10.05 -3.67 -19.99
C ASP A 21 -10.13 -4.52 -18.73
N GLY A 22 -9.29 -4.22 -17.72
CA GLY A 22 -9.32 -4.94 -16.43
C GLY A 22 -8.76 -6.35 -16.48
N GLY A 23 -8.06 -6.72 -17.54
CA GLY A 23 -7.34 -7.97 -17.66
C GLY A 23 -6.35 -8.15 -16.50
N LYS A 24 -6.12 -9.40 -16.10
CA LYS A 24 -5.12 -9.76 -15.09
C LYS A 24 -3.81 -9.09 -15.45
N ALA A 25 -3.45 -8.18 -14.61
CA ALA A 25 -2.27 -7.37 -14.50
C ALA A 25 -1.16 -7.59 -15.51
N GLY A 26 -0.74 -6.50 -16.08
CA GLY A 26 0.52 -6.37 -16.78
C GLY A 26 1.67 -7.00 -16.00
N SER A 27 2.80 -7.11 -16.62
CA SER A 27 3.97 -7.89 -16.21
C SER A 27 4.51 -7.63 -14.79
N LEU A 28 4.11 -6.52 -14.14
CA LEU A 28 4.60 -6.13 -12.83
C LEU A 28 3.56 -6.38 -11.72
N SER A 29 3.52 -7.61 -11.25
CA SER A 29 2.69 -8.03 -10.15
C SER A 29 3.29 -9.19 -9.38
N VAL A 30 2.87 -9.35 -8.15
CA VAL A 30 3.29 -10.44 -7.26
C VAL A 30 2.05 -11.02 -6.59
N GLU A 31 1.93 -12.34 -6.65
CA GLU A 31 0.99 -13.13 -5.86
C GLU A 31 1.72 -13.74 -4.69
N ALA A 32 1.16 -13.65 -3.50
CA ALA A 32 1.73 -14.23 -2.30
C ALA A 32 1.76 -15.76 -2.41
N GLN A 33 2.85 -16.36 -1.97
CA GLN A 33 2.95 -17.82 -1.88
C GLN A 33 2.09 -18.33 -0.72
N TYR A 34 2.14 -17.63 0.40
CA TYR A 34 1.30 -17.84 1.58
C TYR A 34 0.60 -16.53 1.92
N ASN A 35 -0.67 -16.61 2.31
CA ASN A 35 -1.36 -15.44 2.80
C ASN A 35 -0.74 -14.97 4.12
N PRO A 36 -0.66 -13.63 4.35
CA PRO A 36 -0.14 -13.11 5.61
C PRO A 36 -0.98 -13.61 6.78
N GLY A 37 -0.31 -13.96 7.88
CA GLY A 37 -0.99 -14.37 9.13
C GLY A 37 -1.68 -13.21 9.83
N THR A 38 -1.22 -11.99 9.58
CA THR A 38 -1.77 -10.75 10.15
C THR A 38 -1.85 -9.66 9.10
N LEU A 39 -2.90 -8.86 9.19
CA LEU A 39 -3.09 -7.63 8.41
C LEU A 39 -3.39 -6.51 9.38
N GLU A 40 -2.49 -5.54 9.48
CA GLU A 40 -2.71 -4.35 10.29
C GLU A 40 -3.22 -3.22 9.39
N VAL A 41 -4.37 -2.64 9.76
CA VAL A 41 -4.96 -1.49 9.06
C VAL A 41 -5.04 -0.34 10.04
N LYS A 42 -4.38 0.77 9.72
CA LYS A 42 -4.42 2.02 10.48
C LYS A 42 -5.17 3.08 9.71
N GLN A 43 -5.99 3.84 10.41
CA GLN A 43 -6.64 5.03 9.87
C GLN A 43 -6.47 6.18 10.85
N SER A 44 -5.86 7.26 10.39
CA SER A 44 -5.70 8.50 11.15
C SER A 44 -6.84 9.45 10.82
N VAL A 45 -7.47 9.99 11.85
CA VAL A 45 -8.54 10.99 11.74
C VAL A 45 -8.13 12.18 12.60
N PRO A 46 -7.39 13.14 12.02
CA PRO A 46 -6.83 14.25 12.78
C PRO A 46 -7.89 15.29 13.14
N TRP A 47 -7.94 15.62 14.41
CA TRP A 47 -8.76 16.67 14.99
C TRP A 47 -7.85 17.75 15.57
N LYS A 48 -8.12 19.01 15.31
CA LYS A 48 -7.35 20.14 15.85
C LYS A 48 -8.26 21.09 16.62
N LYS A 49 -7.67 21.91 17.50
CA LYS A 49 -8.37 23.04 18.06
C LYS A 49 -8.67 24.05 16.96
N PRO A 50 -9.87 24.68 16.96
CA PRO A 50 -10.14 25.80 16.06
C PRO A 50 -9.10 26.90 16.24
N ASP A 51 -8.59 27.43 15.13
CA ASP A 51 -7.67 28.55 15.17
C ASP A 51 -8.40 29.80 15.68
N ALA A 52 -7.72 30.63 16.50
CA ALA A 52 -8.29 31.85 17.07
C ALA A 52 -8.85 32.82 16.01
N ALA A 53 -8.32 32.76 14.78
CA ALA A 53 -8.78 33.55 13.64
C ALA A 53 -10.13 33.09 13.07
N SER A 54 -10.56 31.86 13.33
CA SER A 54 -11.86 31.32 12.89
C SER A 54 -12.98 31.63 13.91
N GLN A 55 -12.66 32.21 15.04
CA GLN A 55 -13.63 32.73 16.00
C GLN A 55 -14.10 34.13 15.54
N GLY A 56 -15.02 34.16 14.56
CA GLY A 56 -15.60 35.40 14.07
C GLY A 56 -16.21 36.21 15.21
N THR A 57 -15.83 37.49 15.30
CA THR A 57 -16.51 38.48 16.13
C THR A 57 -17.79 38.89 15.45
N GLY A 58 -18.87 38.17 15.68
CA GLY A 58 -20.18 38.50 15.09
C GLY A 58 -21.26 37.46 15.41
N ALA A 59 -22.48 37.71 14.95
CA ALA A 59 -23.65 36.87 15.17
C ALA A 59 -23.53 35.43 14.65
N ASN A 60 -22.46 35.13 13.91
CA ASN A 60 -22.08 33.80 13.39
C ASN A 60 -20.86 33.20 14.11
N ALA A 61 -20.55 33.64 15.32
CA ALA A 61 -19.50 33.02 16.12
C ALA A 61 -19.82 31.54 16.30
N ALA A 62 -18.82 30.70 16.05
CA ALA A 62 -18.96 29.26 16.29
C ALA A 62 -19.47 29.00 17.71
N PRO A 63 -20.36 28.01 17.92
CA PRO A 63 -20.95 27.74 19.22
C PRO A 63 -19.82 27.58 20.25
N LYS A 64 -19.88 28.38 21.33
CA LYS A 64 -18.93 28.27 22.44
C LYS A 64 -19.03 26.84 22.96
N ALA A 65 -17.91 26.13 22.94
CA ALA A 65 -17.85 24.80 23.55
C ALA A 65 -18.34 24.90 25.01
N ASP A 66 -19.18 23.99 25.41
CA ASP A 66 -19.59 23.86 26.80
C ASP A 66 -18.32 23.75 27.66
N LYS A 67 -18.30 24.37 28.84
CA LYS A 67 -17.12 24.52 29.70
C LYS A 67 -16.41 23.20 30.02
N ASN A 68 -17.07 22.08 29.80
CA ASN A 68 -16.57 20.75 30.10
C ASN A 68 -16.01 20.00 28.88
N TYR A 69 -16.14 20.54 27.66
CA TYR A 69 -15.69 19.87 26.44
C TYR A 69 -14.78 20.77 25.61
N MET A 70 -13.71 20.18 25.07
CA MET A 70 -12.84 20.85 24.15
C MET A 70 -13.51 20.89 22.75
N ALA A 71 -13.65 22.08 22.19
CA ALA A 71 -14.06 22.19 20.79
C ALA A 71 -12.93 21.62 19.91
N LEU A 72 -13.29 20.74 18.98
CA LEU A 72 -12.38 20.16 18.00
C LEU A 72 -12.94 20.39 16.60
N GLU A 73 -12.06 20.72 15.68
CA GLU A 73 -12.34 20.87 14.26
C GLU A 73 -11.66 19.75 13.48
N PHE A 74 -12.40 19.12 12.56
CA PHE A 74 -11.85 18.08 11.70
C PHE A 74 -10.87 18.69 10.69
N SER A 75 -9.64 18.24 10.68
CA SER A 75 -8.58 18.79 9.82
C SER A 75 -8.31 18.00 8.53
N GLY A 76 -9.16 17.07 8.20
CA GLY A 76 -9.04 16.23 7.01
C GLY A 76 -8.84 14.76 7.34
N ALA A 77 -9.23 13.86 6.43
CA ALA A 77 -8.98 12.44 6.56
C ALA A 77 -7.64 12.10 5.90
N GLU A 78 -6.83 11.33 6.60
CA GLU A 78 -5.66 10.68 5.98
C GLU A 78 -6.07 9.34 5.38
N GLY A 79 -5.39 8.96 4.28
CA GLY A 79 -5.57 7.64 3.69
C GLY A 79 -5.18 6.53 4.67
N ARG A 80 -5.83 5.38 4.57
CA ARG A 80 -5.52 4.21 5.38
C ARG A 80 -4.09 3.74 5.13
N GLU A 81 -3.45 3.27 6.18
CA GLU A 81 -2.15 2.61 6.10
C GLU A 81 -2.33 1.13 6.39
N ILE A 82 -1.67 0.30 5.61
CA ILE A 82 -1.69 -1.16 5.75
C ILE A 82 -0.26 -1.64 5.90
N SER A 83 -0.05 -2.50 6.90
CA SER A 83 1.20 -3.24 7.06
C SER A 83 0.93 -4.73 6.99
N LEU A 84 1.73 -5.44 6.19
CA LEU A 84 1.63 -6.88 6.00
C LEU A 84 3.01 -7.50 5.77
N GLU A 85 3.09 -8.80 6.04
CA GLU A 85 4.29 -9.59 5.82
C GLU A 85 4.02 -10.72 4.83
N LEU A 86 4.83 -10.83 3.80
CA LEU A 86 4.78 -11.90 2.82
C LEU A 86 5.98 -12.84 3.01
N LEU A 87 5.69 -14.13 3.11
CA LEU A 87 6.69 -15.19 3.15
C LEU A 87 6.79 -15.87 1.79
N PHE A 88 8.01 -16.01 1.30
CA PHE A 88 8.37 -16.81 0.14
C PHE A 88 9.33 -17.92 0.56
N ASP A 89 9.04 -19.15 0.19
CA ASP A 89 9.80 -20.34 0.56
C ASP A 89 9.95 -21.29 -0.64
N ASP A 90 11.18 -21.48 -1.08
CA ASP A 90 11.52 -22.35 -2.20
C ASP A 90 12.38 -23.55 -1.75
N VAL A 91 12.41 -23.87 -0.44
CA VAL A 91 13.24 -24.96 0.12
C VAL A 91 12.98 -26.30 -0.58
N GLU A 92 11.71 -26.58 -0.87
CA GLU A 92 11.27 -27.81 -1.56
C GLU A 92 11.02 -27.60 -3.06
N SER A 93 11.27 -26.40 -3.56
CA SER A 93 10.98 -26.05 -4.96
C SER A 93 12.10 -26.51 -5.89
N THR A 94 11.72 -27.16 -6.98
CA THR A 94 12.63 -27.48 -8.08
C THR A 94 13.01 -26.28 -8.94
N LYS A 95 12.20 -25.21 -8.88
CA LYS A 95 12.38 -23.95 -9.63
C LYS A 95 12.34 -22.77 -8.66
N PRO A 96 13.50 -22.34 -8.13
CA PRO A 96 13.53 -21.19 -7.23
C PRO A 96 13.02 -19.92 -7.93
N SER A 97 12.09 -19.23 -7.29
CA SER A 97 11.41 -18.05 -7.82
C SER A 97 11.43 -16.84 -6.87
N ILE A 98 12.08 -16.99 -5.71
CA ILE A 98 12.09 -15.96 -4.66
C ILE A 98 12.70 -14.68 -5.17
N VAL A 99 13.87 -14.75 -5.81
CA VAL A 99 14.56 -13.56 -6.32
C VAL A 99 13.70 -12.80 -7.31
N ASP A 100 12.99 -13.51 -8.18
CA ASP A 100 12.08 -12.88 -9.16
C ASP A 100 10.89 -12.20 -8.48
N LYS A 101 10.28 -12.87 -7.49
CA LYS A 101 9.14 -12.31 -6.74
C LYS A 101 9.54 -11.07 -5.96
N VAL A 102 10.68 -11.13 -5.26
CA VAL A 102 11.20 -9.99 -4.51
C VAL A 102 11.59 -8.86 -5.45
N SER A 103 12.29 -9.14 -6.56
CA SER A 103 12.64 -8.14 -7.58
C SER A 103 11.41 -7.42 -8.15
N ARG A 104 10.29 -8.12 -8.33
CA ARG A 104 9.03 -7.49 -8.75
C ARG A 104 8.46 -6.56 -7.68
N LEU A 105 8.51 -6.93 -6.40
CA LEU A 105 8.11 -6.05 -5.29
C LEU A 105 9.01 -4.81 -5.22
N GLU A 106 10.32 -4.99 -5.36
CA GLU A 106 11.27 -3.88 -5.39
C GLU A 106 10.98 -2.92 -6.55
N LYS A 107 10.72 -3.44 -7.75
CA LYS A 107 10.35 -2.63 -8.91
C LYS A 107 9.07 -1.83 -8.67
N LEU A 108 8.06 -2.39 -7.98
CA LEU A 108 6.85 -1.66 -7.61
C LEU A 108 7.14 -0.48 -6.68
N ALA A 109 8.14 -0.62 -5.80
CA ALA A 109 8.56 0.42 -4.86
C ALA A 109 9.57 1.43 -5.45
N MET A 110 10.25 1.09 -6.54
CA MET A 110 11.24 1.95 -7.19
C MET A 110 10.58 2.99 -8.11
N VAL A 111 11.30 4.06 -8.39
CA VAL A 111 10.90 5.07 -9.37
C VAL A 111 10.79 4.44 -10.75
N ARG A 112 9.66 4.63 -11.42
CA ARG A 112 9.34 3.99 -12.72
C ARG A 112 10.35 4.31 -13.82
N LYS A 113 10.64 5.61 -14.00
CA LYS A 113 11.59 6.08 -15.01
C LYS A 113 12.49 7.16 -14.41
N PRO A 114 13.61 6.78 -13.79
CA PRO A 114 14.60 7.73 -13.31
C PRO A 114 15.12 8.56 -14.50
N GLY A 115 15.17 9.90 -14.34
CA GLY A 115 15.66 10.80 -15.38
C GLY A 115 14.61 11.25 -16.41
N SER A 116 13.35 10.83 -16.31
CA SER A 116 12.26 11.38 -17.11
C SER A 116 11.95 12.83 -16.72
N ASP A 117 11.65 13.69 -17.69
CA ASP A 117 11.21 15.07 -17.43
C ASP A 117 9.76 15.15 -16.93
N ALA A 118 8.98 14.08 -17.11
CA ALA A 118 7.60 14.02 -16.66
C ALA A 118 7.50 13.62 -15.18
N ASP A 119 6.92 14.49 -14.33
CA ASP A 119 6.70 14.23 -12.91
C ASP A 119 5.90 12.94 -12.66
N THR A 120 4.99 12.59 -13.58
CA THR A 120 4.19 11.37 -13.51
C THR A 120 5.03 10.10 -13.62
N ASP A 121 6.21 10.17 -14.20
CA ASP A 121 7.11 9.05 -14.40
C ASP A 121 8.21 8.97 -13.34
N ARG A 122 8.53 10.09 -12.67
CA ARG A 122 9.53 10.17 -11.60
C ARG A 122 9.00 9.77 -10.21
N ARG A 123 8.05 8.88 -10.16
CA ARG A 123 7.46 8.36 -8.92
C ARG A 123 7.43 6.83 -8.94
N PRO A 124 7.32 6.18 -7.78
CA PRO A 124 7.00 4.76 -7.72
C PRO A 124 5.64 4.44 -8.36
N HIS A 125 5.39 3.17 -8.58
CA HIS A 125 4.12 2.72 -9.11
C HIS A 125 2.96 3.01 -8.15
N HIS A 126 1.82 3.42 -8.69
CA HIS A 126 0.56 3.23 -7.99
C HIS A 126 0.18 1.76 -8.07
N CYS A 127 -0.17 1.21 -6.95
CA CYS A 127 -0.45 -0.21 -6.80
C CYS A 127 -1.91 -0.45 -6.46
N VAL A 128 -2.36 -1.65 -6.73
CA VAL A 128 -3.60 -2.19 -6.19
C VAL A 128 -3.29 -3.49 -5.47
N VAL A 129 -3.87 -3.63 -4.29
CA VAL A 129 -3.84 -4.87 -3.51
C VAL A 129 -5.23 -5.46 -3.54
N VAL A 130 -5.29 -6.76 -3.83
CA VAL A 130 -6.53 -7.54 -3.84
C VAL A 130 -6.36 -8.76 -2.94
N TRP A 131 -7.25 -8.93 -2.00
CA TRP A 131 -7.29 -10.11 -1.14
C TRP A 131 -8.73 -10.41 -0.74
N ALA A 132 -9.39 -11.25 -1.52
CA ALA A 132 -10.75 -11.69 -1.30
C ALA A 132 -11.69 -10.54 -0.81
N ASN A 133 -12.48 -10.83 0.23
CA ASN A 133 -13.42 -9.85 0.81
C ASN A 133 -12.76 -8.85 1.79
N VAL A 134 -11.52 -9.09 2.20
CA VAL A 134 -10.82 -8.24 3.18
C VAL A 134 -10.29 -6.97 2.50
N LEU A 135 -9.69 -7.12 1.34
CA LEU A 135 -9.17 -6.03 0.51
C LEU A 135 -9.64 -6.23 -0.95
N PRO A 136 -10.89 -5.95 -1.27
CA PRO A 136 -11.44 -6.26 -2.61
C PRO A 136 -10.74 -5.46 -3.72
N ARG A 137 -10.31 -4.25 -3.45
CA ARG A 137 -9.53 -3.40 -4.36
C ARG A 137 -8.92 -2.21 -3.62
N PHE A 138 -7.85 -2.41 -2.93
CA PHE A 138 -7.16 -1.35 -2.20
C PHE A 138 -6.14 -0.66 -3.08
N LYS A 139 -6.42 0.58 -3.50
CA LYS A 139 -5.48 1.41 -4.28
C LYS A 139 -4.51 2.09 -3.34
N CYS A 140 -3.21 1.94 -3.60
CA CYS A 140 -2.17 2.39 -2.68
C CYS A 140 -0.85 2.70 -3.38
N VAL A 141 0.09 3.17 -2.59
CA VAL A 141 1.52 3.23 -2.92
C VAL A 141 2.30 2.46 -1.86
N ILE A 142 3.43 1.89 -2.24
CA ILE A 142 4.36 1.28 -1.28
C ILE A 142 5.16 2.41 -0.65
N THR A 143 5.08 2.52 0.68
CA THR A 143 5.83 3.53 1.45
C THR A 143 7.10 2.96 2.05
N SER A 144 7.11 1.65 2.31
CA SER A 144 8.28 0.93 2.81
C SER A 144 8.25 -0.51 2.35
N LEU A 145 9.42 -1.03 1.99
CA LEU A 145 9.64 -2.44 1.69
C LEU A 145 10.95 -2.86 2.38
N SER A 146 10.85 -3.84 3.25
CA SER A 146 12.00 -4.48 3.89
C SER A 146 12.02 -5.95 3.53
N THR A 147 13.14 -6.44 3.02
CA THR A 147 13.32 -7.83 2.64
C THR A 147 14.42 -8.47 3.48
N LYS A 148 14.09 -9.61 4.09
CA LYS A 148 15.03 -10.42 4.85
C LYS A 148 15.16 -11.77 4.16
N TYR A 149 16.35 -12.06 3.63
CA TYR A 149 16.67 -13.37 3.09
C TYR A 149 17.21 -14.28 4.19
N THR A 150 16.73 -15.52 4.17
CA THR A 150 17.19 -16.56 5.09
C THR A 150 17.29 -17.89 4.35
N MET A 151 18.09 -18.81 4.85
CA MET A 151 18.35 -20.11 4.23
C MET A 151 18.88 -19.98 2.81
N PHE A 152 20.15 -20.29 2.64
CA PHE A 152 20.84 -20.17 1.36
C PHE A 152 21.35 -21.54 0.91
N LYS A 153 21.39 -21.76 -0.40
CA LYS A 153 22.15 -22.87 -0.99
C LYS A 153 23.66 -22.62 -0.85
N SER A 154 24.43 -23.64 -1.14
CA SER A 154 25.90 -23.54 -1.15
C SER A 154 26.44 -22.55 -2.19
N ASP A 155 25.67 -22.27 -3.23
CA ASP A 155 25.99 -21.29 -4.28
C ASP A 155 25.56 -19.85 -3.92
N GLY A 156 24.99 -19.62 -2.71
CA GLY A 156 24.51 -18.32 -2.25
C GLY A 156 23.08 -18.00 -2.69
N THR A 157 22.39 -18.87 -3.41
CA THR A 157 20.98 -18.64 -3.81
C THR A 157 20.07 -18.69 -2.58
N PRO A 158 19.27 -17.63 -2.31
CA PRO A 158 18.35 -17.63 -1.17
C PRO A 158 17.22 -18.63 -1.37
N LEU A 159 16.88 -19.37 -0.32
CA LEU A 159 15.79 -20.34 -0.30
C LEU A 159 14.55 -19.84 0.43
N ARG A 160 14.66 -18.76 1.21
CA ARG A 160 13.53 -18.16 1.92
C ARG A 160 13.72 -16.66 2.01
N ALA A 161 12.62 -15.92 1.82
CA ALA A 161 12.57 -14.48 2.01
C ALA A 161 11.30 -14.08 2.74
N THR A 162 11.44 -13.14 3.66
CA THR A 162 10.33 -12.46 4.33
C THR A 162 10.34 -11.01 3.90
N CYS A 163 9.22 -10.53 3.35
CA CYS A 163 9.04 -9.16 2.88
C CYS A 163 8.01 -8.45 3.76
N THR A 164 8.44 -7.46 4.53
CA THR A 164 7.55 -6.56 5.27
C THR A 164 7.24 -5.35 4.40
N ILE A 165 5.96 -5.10 4.15
CA ILE A 165 5.47 -4.08 3.23
C ILE A 165 4.55 -3.13 3.97
N SER A 166 4.83 -1.83 3.88
CA SER A 166 3.92 -0.77 4.32
C SER A 166 3.31 -0.09 3.09
N LEU A 167 2.01 0.06 3.12
CA LEU A 167 1.19 0.61 2.06
C LEU A 167 0.40 1.80 2.58
N LYS A 168 0.29 2.85 1.79
CA LYS A 168 -0.59 3.99 2.08
C LYS A 168 -1.63 4.13 0.99
N GLU A 169 -2.89 4.27 1.39
CA GLU A 169 -3.99 4.52 0.45
C GLU A 169 -3.72 5.77 -0.35
N ALA A 170 -3.78 5.66 -1.67
CA ALA A 170 -3.54 6.76 -2.57
C ALA A 170 -4.39 6.60 -3.83
N ALA A 171 -5.08 7.67 -4.20
CA ALA A 171 -5.73 7.77 -5.49
C ALA A 171 -4.76 8.38 -6.51
N ARG A 172 -4.84 7.94 -7.77
CA ARG A 172 -4.11 8.59 -8.87
C ARG A 172 -4.64 10.01 -9.05
N VAL A 173 -3.75 10.98 -8.96
CA VAL A 173 -4.08 12.36 -9.31
C VAL A 173 -3.86 12.53 -10.81
N ASP A 174 -4.93 12.55 -11.58
CA ASP A 174 -4.87 12.93 -12.98
C ASP A 174 -4.77 14.45 -13.07
N ARG A 175 -3.54 14.98 -13.16
CA ARG A 175 -3.35 16.39 -13.48
C ARG A 175 -3.85 16.62 -14.92
N LYS A 176 -5.03 17.21 -15.06
CA LYS A 176 -5.46 17.74 -16.36
C LYS A 176 -4.38 18.72 -16.81
N LYS A 177 -3.74 18.44 -17.96
CA LYS A 177 -2.89 19.45 -18.61
C LYS A 177 -3.77 20.65 -18.83
N GLY A 178 -3.47 21.75 -18.15
CA GLY A 178 -4.10 23.03 -18.42
C GLY A 178 -3.91 23.35 -19.91
N LYS A 179 -5.01 23.71 -20.56
CA LYS A 179 -4.99 24.29 -21.91
C LYS A 179 -4.25 25.61 -21.87
#